data_b46ede486c084b17839b57e34d705c1b
#
_entry.id   b46ede486c084b17839b57e34d705c1b
#
_cell.length_a   1.000
_cell.length_b   1.000
_cell.length_c   1.000
_cell.angle_alpha   90.00
_cell.angle_beta   90.00
_cell.angle_gamma   90.00
#
_symmetry.space_group_name_H-M   'P 1'
#
loop_
_entity.id
_entity.type
_entity.pdbx_description
1 polymer ?
#
loop_
_entity_poly.entity_id
_entity_poly.type
_entity_poly.pdbx_seq_one_letter_code
_entity_poly.pdbx_strand_id
1 'polypeptide(L)'
;LYTNSTIAMNADTGEIEWHFQHIPGGNWDLDHPFERIVVESEVTPEEDAVSWINPNIQSSRSRKLITGIPGKPGIIWTMDAETGEFLWAKETNFQNVIIGVDIENHKGITNPDLDITEIRQRKMVCPSTTGGINWNSIGYSPQTNALYAPTNNVCMDYYLNPVNPTVGGYHSSAVSRKISTPDEDSQIGIFSA
;
A
#
# COMPACT_ATOMS: atom_id res chain seq x y z
N LEU A 1 -6.09 -13.32 8.24
CA LEU A 1 -5.20 -12.80 9.25
C LEU A 1 -3.82 -12.58 8.61
N TYR A 2 -3.22 -11.43 8.76
CA TYR A 2 -1.91 -11.04 8.21
C TYR A 2 -1.80 -10.99 6.66
N THR A 3 -2.88 -11.06 5.91
CA THR A 3 -2.84 -10.79 4.46
C THR A 3 -2.46 -9.34 4.21
N ASN A 4 -1.70 -9.07 3.13
CA ASN A 4 -1.25 -7.72 2.78
C ASN A 4 -0.57 -6.97 3.95
N SER A 5 0.32 -7.65 4.66
CA SER A 5 1.00 -7.12 5.85
C SER A 5 2.52 -7.08 5.70
N THR A 6 3.13 -6.16 6.43
CA THR A 6 4.54 -6.27 6.83
C THR A 6 4.58 -6.98 8.16
N ILE A 7 5.42 -8.00 8.29
CA ILE A 7 5.57 -8.80 9.51
C ILE A 7 7.05 -8.84 9.88
N ALA A 8 7.39 -8.48 11.10
CA ALA A 8 8.70 -8.70 11.67
C ALA A 8 8.68 -9.99 12.51
N MET A 9 9.66 -10.84 12.30
CA MET A 9 9.77 -12.11 12.98
C MET A 9 11.15 -12.24 13.59
N ASN A 10 11.20 -12.82 14.77
CA ASN A 10 12.44 -13.22 15.40
C ASN A 10 13.08 -14.36 14.59
N ALA A 11 14.31 -14.15 14.12
CA ALA A 11 14.99 -15.11 13.24
C ALA A 11 15.36 -16.43 13.93
N ASP A 12 15.53 -16.43 15.25
CA ASP A 12 15.93 -17.60 16.03
C ASP A 12 14.72 -18.43 16.47
N THR A 13 13.60 -17.77 16.82
CA THR A 13 12.41 -18.43 17.38
C THR A 13 11.26 -18.58 16.38
N GLY A 14 11.22 -17.75 15.35
CA GLY A 14 10.10 -17.66 14.41
C GLY A 14 8.86 -16.96 14.96
N GLU A 15 8.95 -16.37 16.15
CA GLU A 15 7.85 -15.62 16.74
C GLU A 15 7.65 -14.26 16.06
N ILE A 16 6.39 -13.83 15.95
CA ILE A 16 6.05 -12.51 15.40
C ILE A 16 6.31 -11.46 16.47
N GLU A 17 7.21 -10.54 16.19
CA GLU A 17 7.52 -9.40 17.07
C GLU A 17 6.49 -8.28 16.88
N TRP A 18 6.19 -7.95 15.62
CA TRP A 18 5.16 -6.99 15.27
C TRP A 18 4.64 -7.22 13.84
N HIS A 19 3.49 -6.62 13.53
CA HIS A 19 2.95 -6.58 12.17
C HIS A 19 2.23 -5.25 11.91
N PHE A 20 2.12 -4.89 10.64
CA PHE A 20 1.27 -3.81 10.18
C PHE A 20 0.50 -4.29 8.94
N GLN A 21 -0.83 -4.26 8.99
CA GLN A 21 -1.68 -4.72 7.90
C GLN A 21 -2.07 -3.56 6.99
N HIS A 22 -1.50 -3.51 5.79
CA HIS A 22 -1.69 -2.39 4.85
C HIS A 22 -3.11 -2.35 4.27
N ILE A 23 -3.67 -3.51 3.89
CA ILE A 23 -5.04 -3.65 3.38
C ILE A 23 -5.75 -4.77 4.13
N PRO A 24 -6.54 -4.48 5.16
CA PRO A 24 -7.43 -5.46 5.77
C PRO A 24 -8.53 -5.89 4.79
N GLY A 25 -8.71 -7.20 4.60
CA GLY A 25 -9.83 -7.75 3.83
C GLY A 25 -9.85 -7.38 2.34
N GLY A 26 -8.70 -7.02 1.76
CA GLY A 26 -8.60 -6.62 0.36
C GLY A 26 -9.04 -7.71 -0.61
N ASN A 27 -9.95 -7.38 -1.54
CA ASN A 27 -10.46 -8.26 -2.57
C ASN A 27 -10.29 -7.69 -3.99
N TRP A 28 -9.40 -6.70 -4.16
CA TRP A 28 -9.20 -5.97 -5.42
C TRP A 28 -7.94 -6.38 -6.19
N ASP A 29 -7.26 -7.48 -5.78
CA ASP A 29 -5.96 -7.90 -6.35
C ASP A 29 -4.86 -6.83 -6.18
N LEU A 30 -4.87 -6.15 -5.03
CA LEU A 30 -3.89 -5.12 -4.67
C LEU A 30 -2.86 -5.65 -3.66
N ASP A 31 -2.07 -6.62 -4.12
CA ASP A 31 -1.10 -7.36 -3.32
C ASP A 31 0.04 -6.48 -2.78
N HIS A 32 0.69 -6.97 -1.69
CA HIS A 32 1.80 -6.30 -1.01
C HIS A 32 3.09 -7.15 -0.96
N PRO A 33 3.60 -7.69 -2.09
CA PRO A 33 4.77 -8.55 -2.10
C PRO A 33 6.09 -7.81 -2.39
N PHE A 34 6.07 -6.47 -2.52
CA PHE A 34 7.22 -5.72 -3.01
C PHE A 34 8.21 -5.40 -1.90
N GLU A 35 9.42 -5.00 -2.30
CA GLU A 35 10.54 -4.73 -1.42
C GLU A 35 10.27 -3.56 -0.45
N ARG A 36 10.96 -3.62 0.68
CA ARG A 36 11.07 -2.55 1.66
C ARG A 36 12.54 -2.26 1.88
N ILE A 37 12.84 -1.03 2.23
CA ILE A 37 14.20 -0.56 2.48
C ILE A 37 14.33 -0.30 3.97
N VAL A 38 15.44 -0.75 4.54
CA VAL A 38 15.78 -0.46 5.94
C VAL A 38 16.88 0.59 5.95
N VAL A 39 16.61 1.71 6.60
CA VAL A 39 17.54 2.85 6.68
C VAL A 39 17.57 3.42 8.11
N GLU A 40 18.65 4.09 8.47
CA GLU A 40 18.70 4.94 9.66
C GLU A 40 18.53 6.40 9.24
N SER A 41 17.53 7.07 9.79
CA SER A 41 17.26 8.48 9.50
C SER A 41 16.55 9.17 10.66
N GLU A 42 16.69 10.47 10.74
CA GLU A 42 15.80 11.29 11.54
C GLU A 42 14.41 11.35 10.87
N VAL A 43 13.36 11.39 11.69
CA VAL A 43 11.97 11.40 11.22
C VAL A 43 11.36 12.74 11.54
N THR A 44 11.20 13.56 10.52
CA THR A 44 10.62 14.91 10.64
C THR A 44 9.67 15.18 9.47
N PRO A 45 8.58 14.39 9.31
CA PRO A 45 7.66 14.60 8.21
C PRO A 45 6.93 15.95 8.40
N GLU A 46 6.83 16.71 7.32
CA GLU A 46 5.98 17.90 7.27
C GLU A 46 4.54 17.46 7.00
N GLU A 47 3.57 18.00 7.75
CA GLU A 47 2.17 17.57 7.69
C GLU A 47 1.55 17.72 6.30
N ASP A 48 1.93 18.75 5.54
CA ASP A 48 1.46 19.00 4.19
C ASP A 48 2.19 18.19 3.10
N ALA A 49 3.31 17.54 3.47
CA ALA A 49 4.10 16.72 2.55
C ALA A 49 3.71 15.24 2.54
N VAL A 50 2.94 14.76 3.52
CA VAL A 50 2.52 13.36 3.69
C VAL A 50 1.00 13.23 3.68
N SER A 51 0.49 12.02 3.36
CA SER A 51 -0.96 11.77 3.37
C SER A 51 -1.48 11.47 4.77
N TRP A 52 -0.70 10.75 5.56
CA TRP A 52 -1.02 10.39 6.96
C TRP A 52 0.22 10.44 7.82
N ILE A 53 0.07 10.95 9.04
CA ILE A 53 1.14 11.06 10.03
C ILE A 53 0.65 10.55 11.39
N ASN A 54 1.54 9.92 12.14
CA ASN A 54 1.29 9.60 13.54
C ASN A 54 1.39 10.89 14.37
N PRO A 55 0.30 11.34 14.99
CA PRO A 55 0.31 12.59 15.77
C PRO A 55 1.21 12.54 17.01
N ASN A 56 1.63 11.33 17.43
CA ASN A 56 2.48 11.13 18.61
C ASN A 56 3.97 10.93 18.24
N ILE A 57 4.32 11.15 16.97
CA ILE A 57 5.70 10.96 16.51
C ILE A 57 6.67 11.85 17.27
N GLN A 58 7.72 11.24 17.80
CA GLN A 58 8.84 11.99 18.37
C GLN A 58 9.77 12.42 17.24
N SER A 59 9.62 13.66 16.80
CA SER A 59 10.46 14.24 15.74
C SER A 59 11.91 14.39 16.18
N SER A 60 12.82 14.50 15.18
CA SER A 60 14.27 14.72 15.36
C SER A 60 15.01 13.60 16.10
N ARG A 61 14.43 12.40 16.21
CA ARG A 61 15.12 11.22 16.70
C ARG A 61 15.56 10.36 15.53
N SER A 62 16.85 10.04 15.46
CA SER A 62 17.34 9.00 14.54
C SER A 62 16.79 7.65 14.95
N ARG A 63 16.22 6.93 13.98
CA ARG A 63 15.61 5.61 14.14
C ARG A 63 16.01 4.69 13.00
N LYS A 64 15.99 3.41 13.27
CA LYS A 64 16.01 2.41 12.22
C LYS A 64 14.60 2.30 11.63
N LEU A 65 14.47 2.68 10.38
CA LEU A 65 13.20 2.73 9.66
C LEU A 65 13.07 1.56 8.71
N ILE A 66 11.85 1.05 8.56
CA ILE A 66 11.45 0.26 7.40
C ILE A 66 10.51 1.11 6.57
N THR A 67 10.89 1.38 5.31
CA THR A 67 10.17 2.29 4.42
C THR A 67 10.11 1.73 3.00
N GLY A 68 9.16 2.23 2.21
CA GLY A 68 9.00 1.87 0.81
C GLY A 68 7.54 1.71 0.39
N ILE A 69 7.34 1.23 -0.83
CA ILE A 69 6.02 0.96 -1.40
C ILE A 69 5.80 -0.56 -1.43
N PRO A 70 5.29 -1.16 -0.36
CA PRO A 70 5.21 -2.62 -0.26
C PRO A 70 4.14 -3.25 -1.15
N GLY A 71 3.26 -2.46 -1.75
CA GLY A 71 2.12 -2.99 -2.48
C GLY A 71 1.58 -2.11 -3.59
N LYS A 72 0.71 -2.73 -4.38
CA LYS A 72 0.06 -2.15 -5.57
C LYS A 72 -0.66 -0.82 -5.35
N PRO A 73 -1.19 -0.44 -4.17
CA PRO A 73 -1.79 0.89 -3.99
C PRO A 73 -0.84 2.05 -4.26
N GLY A 74 0.48 1.84 -4.23
CA GLY A 74 1.44 2.90 -4.52
C GLY A 74 1.58 3.89 -3.36
N ILE A 75 1.48 3.41 -2.14
CA ILE A 75 1.63 4.21 -0.93
C ILE A 75 2.99 3.91 -0.30
N ILE A 76 3.78 4.94 -0.05
CA ILE A 76 4.97 4.82 0.80
C ILE A 76 4.48 4.67 2.24
N TRP A 77 4.95 3.62 2.90
CA TRP A 77 4.72 3.40 4.32
C TRP A 77 6.06 3.47 5.05
N THR A 78 6.10 4.22 6.14
CA THR A 78 7.30 4.33 6.98
C THR A 78 6.95 4.00 8.41
N MET A 79 7.67 3.02 8.95
CA MET A 79 7.51 2.51 10.30
C MET A 79 8.87 2.41 11.00
N ASP A 80 8.86 2.46 12.31
CA ASP A 80 10.00 2.06 13.12
C ASP A 80 10.25 0.57 12.92
N ALA A 81 11.46 0.19 12.51
CA ALA A 81 11.77 -1.21 12.16
C ALA A 81 11.87 -2.13 13.40
N GLU A 82 12.09 -1.57 14.58
CA GLU A 82 12.24 -2.33 15.82
C GLU A 82 10.88 -2.59 16.50
N THR A 83 9.98 -1.61 16.43
CA THR A 83 8.72 -1.63 17.17
C THR A 83 7.48 -1.83 16.30
N GLY A 84 7.59 -1.58 14.99
CA GLY A 84 6.43 -1.55 14.09
C GLY A 84 5.56 -0.29 14.23
N GLU A 85 6.00 0.70 15.03
CA GLU A 85 5.28 1.96 15.17
C GLU A 85 5.08 2.62 13.82
N PHE A 86 3.84 2.88 13.42
CA PHE A 86 3.54 3.68 12.23
C PHE A 86 4.04 5.11 12.45
N LEU A 87 4.76 5.66 11.48
CA LEU A 87 5.30 7.00 11.54
C LEU A 87 4.59 7.93 10.57
N TRP A 88 4.61 7.61 9.29
CA TRP A 88 3.90 8.36 8.26
C TRP A 88 3.68 7.51 6.99
N ALA A 89 2.76 7.95 6.15
CA ALA A 89 2.58 7.39 4.83
C ALA A 89 2.24 8.47 3.79
N LYS A 90 2.64 8.23 2.53
CA LYS A 90 2.41 9.14 1.41
C LYS A 90 1.93 8.39 0.18
N GLU A 91 0.87 8.88 -0.41
CA GLU A 91 0.40 8.43 -1.72
C GLU A 91 1.33 8.95 -2.81
N THR A 92 1.76 8.08 -3.73
CA THR A 92 2.62 8.45 -4.87
C THR A 92 1.88 8.48 -6.20
N ASN A 93 0.63 8.04 -6.20
CA ASN A 93 -0.32 8.06 -7.31
C ASN A 93 -1.73 8.22 -6.75
N PHE A 94 -2.69 8.51 -7.59
CA PHE A 94 -4.08 8.52 -7.15
C PHE A 94 -4.52 7.10 -6.72
N GLN A 95 -5.10 7.03 -5.53
CA GLN A 95 -5.70 5.81 -5.01
C GLN A 95 -6.98 6.17 -4.22
N ASN A 96 -7.93 5.25 -4.15
CA ASN A 96 -9.17 5.42 -3.38
C ASN A 96 -9.49 4.23 -2.45
N VAL A 97 -8.51 3.34 -2.27
CA VAL A 97 -8.67 2.10 -1.50
C VAL A 97 -8.41 2.33 -0.01
N ILE A 98 -7.37 3.09 0.32
CA ILE A 98 -7.01 3.42 1.69
C ILE A 98 -7.43 4.87 1.97
N ILE A 99 -8.19 5.06 3.03
CA ILE A 99 -8.71 6.37 3.43
C ILE A 99 -8.18 6.85 4.78
N GLY A 100 -7.31 6.08 5.41
CA GLY A 100 -6.74 6.44 6.71
C GLY A 100 -5.87 5.34 7.31
N VAL A 101 -5.39 5.58 8.53
CA VAL A 101 -4.57 4.65 9.29
C VAL A 101 -5.14 4.50 10.71
N ASP A 102 -5.40 3.26 11.10
CA ASP A 102 -5.73 2.88 12.47
C ASP A 102 -4.42 2.54 13.19
N ILE A 103 -3.87 3.54 13.86
CA ILE A 103 -2.55 3.44 14.50
C ILE A 103 -2.59 2.46 15.67
N GLU A 104 -3.68 2.43 16.43
CA GLU A 104 -3.83 1.57 17.60
C GLU A 104 -3.90 0.09 17.24
N ASN A 105 -4.52 -0.23 16.11
CA ASN A 105 -4.66 -1.61 15.64
C ASN A 105 -3.66 -1.99 14.53
N HIS A 106 -2.67 -1.14 14.24
CA HIS A 106 -1.59 -1.37 13.27
C HIS A 106 -2.10 -1.77 11.89
N LYS A 107 -3.03 -0.98 11.31
CA LYS A 107 -3.61 -1.28 10.00
C LYS A 107 -4.06 -0.05 9.23
N GLY A 108 -4.13 -0.21 7.90
CA GLY A 108 -4.83 0.74 7.04
C GLY A 108 -6.35 0.67 7.23
N ILE A 109 -7.03 1.77 6.94
CA ILE A 109 -8.49 1.86 6.89
C ILE A 109 -8.90 1.81 5.43
N THR A 110 -9.59 0.75 5.03
CA THR A 110 -10.10 0.59 3.67
C THR A 110 -11.36 1.42 3.45
N ASN A 111 -11.55 1.87 2.22
CA ASN A 111 -12.75 2.60 1.82
C ASN A 111 -13.95 1.64 1.70
N PRO A 112 -14.97 1.73 2.56
CA PRO A 112 -16.12 0.84 2.53
C PRO A 112 -17.00 1.01 1.28
N ASP A 113 -16.91 2.16 0.60
CA ASP A 113 -17.65 2.39 -0.65
C ASP A 113 -17.16 1.49 -1.80
N LEU A 114 -15.98 0.89 -1.66
CA LEU A 114 -15.43 -0.04 -2.64
C LEU A 114 -15.78 -1.51 -2.37
N ASP A 115 -16.43 -1.80 -1.26
CA ASP A 115 -16.89 -3.15 -0.95
C ASP A 115 -17.93 -3.61 -1.98
N ILE A 116 -17.71 -4.81 -2.53
CA ILE A 116 -18.64 -5.44 -3.46
C ILE A 116 -19.52 -6.39 -2.67
N THR A 117 -20.76 -6.00 -2.48
CA THR A 117 -21.76 -6.75 -1.73
C THR A 117 -22.66 -7.61 -2.63
N GLU A 118 -22.68 -7.34 -3.94
CA GLU A 118 -23.51 -8.03 -4.92
C GLU A 118 -22.71 -8.42 -6.17
N ILE A 119 -23.08 -9.55 -6.77
CA ILE A 119 -22.56 -9.98 -8.07
C ILE A 119 -22.86 -8.92 -9.14
N ARG A 120 -21.86 -8.61 -9.97
CA ARG A 120 -21.91 -7.58 -11.03
C ARG A 120 -22.07 -6.14 -10.56
N GLN A 121 -22.00 -5.89 -9.25
CA GLN A 121 -21.88 -4.53 -8.74
C GLN A 121 -20.53 -3.95 -9.20
N ARG A 122 -20.58 -2.84 -9.92
CA ARG A 122 -19.37 -2.19 -10.47
C ARG A 122 -18.86 -1.12 -9.52
N LYS A 123 -17.54 -1.09 -9.36
CA LYS A 123 -16.83 -0.08 -8.58
C LYS A 123 -15.65 0.45 -9.38
N MET A 124 -15.44 1.76 -9.34
CA MET A 124 -14.19 2.36 -9.83
C MET A 124 -13.14 2.23 -8.72
N VAL A 125 -12.15 1.40 -8.94
CA VAL A 125 -11.04 1.17 -7.99
C VAL A 125 -9.75 1.72 -8.57
N CYS A 126 -9.04 2.50 -7.79
CA CYS A 126 -7.74 3.07 -8.14
C CYS A 126 -6.71 2.68 -7.06
N PRO A 127 -5.52 2.23 -7.48
CA PRO A 127 -5.13 1.92 -8.84
C PRO A 127 -5.79 0.64 -9.38
N SER A 128 -5.53 0.32 -10.64
CA SER A 128 -5.96 -0.94 -11.24
C SER A 128 -5.16 -2.13 -10.70
N THR A 129 -5.51 -3.37 -11.11
CA THR A 129 -4.76 -4.59 -10.76
C THR A 129 -3.28 -4.56 -11.16
N THR A 130 -2.89 -3.70 -12.10
CA THR A 130 -1.47 -3.46 -12.41
C THR A 130 -0.75 -2.64 -11.33
N GLY A 131 -1.51 -2.00 -10.46
CA GLY A 131 -0.98 -1.22 -9.35
C GLY A 131 -0.50 0.19 -9.72
N GLY A 132 -0.40 1.04 -8.74
CA GLY A 132 0.43 2.24 -8.77
C GLY A 132 1.90 1.86 -8.90
N ILE A 133 2.30 0.77 -8.24
CA ILE A 133 3.56 0.06 -8.48
C ILE A 133 3.28 -1.43 -8.66
N ASN A 134 4.19 -2.15 -9.31
CA ASN A 134 4.16 -3.60 -9.39
C ASN A 134 5.59 -4.12 -9.15
N TRP A 135 6.16 -4.91 -10.04
CA TRP A 135 7.53 -5.44 -9.90
C TRP A 135 8.65 -4.43 -10.19
N ASN A 136 8.30 -3.18 -10.46
CA ASN A 136 9.24 -2.10 -10.64
C ASN A 136 9.94 -1.81 -9.32
N SER A 137 11.27 -1.84 -9.31
CA SER A 137 12.05 -1.54 -8.11
C SER A 137 11.98 -0.06 -7.74
N ILE A 138 11.93 0.21 -6.44
CA ILE A 138 12.20 1.52 -5.89
C ILE A 138 13.70 1.66 -5.59
N GLY A 139 14.20 2.88 -5.50
CA GLY A 139 15.57 3.16 -5.13
C GLY A 139 15.66 4.10 -3.94
N TYR A 140 16.72 3.98 -3.14
CA TYR A 140 17.02 4.93 -2.09
C TYR A 140 18.44 5.48 -2.28
N SER A 141 18.58 6.78 -2.16
CA SER A 141 19.88 7.45 -2.18
C SER A 141 20.22 8.01 -0.80
N PRO A 142 21.25 7.51 -0.14
CA PRO A 142 21.69 8.07 1.15
C PRO A 142 22.26 9.48 1.03
N GLN A 143 22.74 9.90 -0.17
CA GLN A 143 23.26 11.25 -0.38
C GLN A 143 22.16 12.31 -0.38
N THR A 144 20.98 11.96 -0.90
CA THR A 144 19.82 12.88 -0.97
C THR A 144 18.79 12.59 0.11
N ASN A 145 18.94 11.47 0.84
CA ASN A 145 17.98 10.94 1.80
C ASN A 145 16.55 10.82 1.19
N ALA A 146 16.48 10.38 -0.07
CA ALA A 146 15.23 10.31 -0.82
C ALA A 146 14.99 8.92 -1.39
N LEU A 147 13.69 8.54 -1.46
CA LEU A 147 13.19 7.39 -2.19
C LEU A 147 12.83 7.81 -3.61
N TYR A 148 13.18 6.99 -4.59
CA TYR A 148 12.86 7.18 -6.00
C TYR A 148 11.95 6.05 -6.45
N ALA A 149 10.75 6.39 -6.92
CA ALA A 149 9.73 5.41 -7.27
C ALA A 149 9.07 5.71 -8.62
N PRO A 150 9.12 4.77 -9.59
CA PRO A 150 8.28 4.82 -10.77
C PRO A 150 6.89 4.28 -10.42
N THR A 151 5.85 5.08 -10.62
CA THR A 151 4.47 4.69 -10.32
C THR A 151 3.55 4.91 -11.53
N ASN A 152 2.40 4.21 -11.52
CA ASN A 152 1.37 4.30 -12.54
C ASN A 152 0.09 4.89 -11.96
N ASN A 153 -0.60 5.66 -12.77
CA ASN A 153 -1.84 6.32 -12.39
C ASN A 153 -3.00 5.83 -13.26
N VAL A 154 -3.36 4.54 -13.12
CA VAL A 154 -4.41 3.87 -13.91
C VAL A 154 -5.42 3.22 -12.98
N CYS A 155 -6.69 3.51 -13.18
CA CYS A 155 -7.79 2.92 -12.45
C CYS A 155 -8.36 1.66 -13.13
N MET A 156 -9.37 1.06 -12.52
CA MET A 156 -10.12 -0.06 -13.10
C MET A 156 -11.61 0.05 -12.80
N ASP A 157 -12.43 -0.39 -13.76
CA ASP A 157 -13.80 -0.79 -13.53
C ASP A 157 -13.79 -2.24 -13.03
N TYR A 158 -14.16 -2.44 -11.79
CA TYR A 158 -14.02 -3.71 -11.07
C TYR A 158 -15.37 -4.26 -10.64
N TYR A 159 -15.60 -5.56 -10.85
CA TYR A 159 -16.80 -6.27 -10.40
C TYR A 159 -16.56 -7.77 -10.30
N LEU A 160 -17.47 -8.50 -9.67
CA LEU A 160 -17.42 -9.95 -9.53
C LEU A 160 -18.44 -10.63 -10.43
N ASN A 161 -18.04 -11.70 -11.11
CA ASN A 161 -18.92 -12.61 -11.84
C ASN A 161 -19.24 -13.86 -11.01
N PRO A 162 -20.39 -14.50 -11.24
CA PRO A 162 -20.64 -15.82 -10.69
C PRO A 162 -19.58 -16.82 -11.15
N VAL A 163 -19.12 -17.68 -10.25
CA VAL A 163 -18.17 -18.75 -10.55
C VAL A 163 -18.74 -20.07 -10.08
N ASN A 164 -18.67 -21.08 -10.92
CA ASN A 164 -18.94 -22.47 -10.55
C ASN A 164 -17.61 -23.18 -10.34
N PRO A 165 -17.15 -23.33 -9.08
CA PRO A 165 -15.84 -23.93 -8.83
C PRO A 165 -15.84 -25.41 -9.17
N THR A 166 -14.75 -25.88 -9.79
CA THR A 166 -14.45 -27.30 -10.05
C THR A 166 -13.21 -27.71 -9.29
N VAL A 167 -13.18 -28.93 -8.80
CA VAL A 167 -12.02 -29.44 -8.04
C VAL A 167 -10.76 -29.43 -8.92
N GLY A 168 -9.69 -28.81 -8.44
CA GLY A 168 -8.40 -28.70 -9.14
C GLY A 168 -8.35 -27.65 -10.25
N GLY A 169 -9.43 -26.89 -10.47
CA GLY A 169 -9.48 -25.80 -11.44
C GLY A 169 -9.00 -24.47 -10.87
N TYR A 170 -8.48 -23.59 -11.75
CA TYR A 170 -8.28 -22.18 -11.40
C TYR A 170 -9.62 -21.44 -11.48
N HIS A 171 -9.93 -20.69 -10.44
CA HIS A 171 -11.18 -19.94 -10.35
C HIS A 171 -10.90 -18.50 -9.96
N SER A 172 -11.42 -17.56 -10.74
CA SER A 172 -11.46 -16.13 -10.39
C SER A 172 -12.85 -15.58 -10.71
N SER A 173 -13.47 -14.98 -9.73
CA SER A 173 -14.72 -14.23 -9.94
C SER A 173 -14.45 -12.79 -10.37
N ALA A 174 -13.23 -12.29 -10.12
CA ALA A 174 -12.87 -10.91 -10.35
C ALA A 174 -12.76 -10.58 -11.84
N VAL A 175 -13.37 -9.48 -12.23
CA VAL A 175 -13.20 -8.84 -13.53
C VAL A 175 -12.70 -7.44 -13.31
N SER A 176 -11.56 -7.13 -13.90
CA SER A 176 -10.97 -5.80 -13.89
C SER A 176 -10.79 -5.31 -15.32
N ARG A 177 -11.37 -4.17 -15.62
CA ARG A 177 -11.17 -3.47 -16.88
C ARG A 177 -10.41 -2.18 -16.59
N LYS A 178 -9.24 -2.02 -17.15
CA LYS A 178 -8.50 -0.75 -17.05
C LYS A 178 -9.31 0.39 -17.64
N ILE A 179 -9.36 1.48 -16.93
CA ILE A 179 -9.95 2.75 -17.36
C ILE A 179 -8.92 3.85 -17.18
N SER A 180 -9.16 4.99 -17.82
CA SER A 180 -8.31 6.17 -17.68
C SER A 180 -8.21 6.63 -16.23
N THR A 181 -7.21 7.41 -15.95
CA THR A 181 -7.03 8.14 -14.70
C THR A 181 -8.26 9.01 -14.38
N PRO A 182 -8.52 9.33 -13.10
CA PRO A 182 -9.68 10.13 -12.70
C PRO A 182 -9.74 11.49 -13.35
N ASP A 183 -8.57 12.09 -13.65
CA ASP A 183 -8.44 13.40 -14.28
C ASP A 183 -7.94 13.24 -15.71
N GLU A 184 -8.61 13.89 -16.66
CA GLU A 184 -8.24 13.84 -18.08
C GLU A 184 -6.79 14.33 -18.35
N ASP A 185 -6.26 15.20 -17.49
CA ASP A 185 -4.90 15.74 -17.55
C ASP A 185 -3.87 14.93 -16.76
N SER A 186 -4.28 13.85 -16.08
CA SER A 186 -3.38 13.02 -15.26
C SER A 186 -2.40 12.24 -16.12
N GLN A 187 -1.14 12.29 -15.75
CA GLN A 187 -0.11 11.45 -16.37
C GLN A 187 -0.28 10.00 -15.93
N ILE A 188 -0.16 9.07 -16.90
CA ILE A 188 -0.25 7.62 -16.63
C ILE A 188 0.96 7.12 -15.85
N GLY A 189 2.16 7.66 -16.16
CA GLY A 189 3.41 7.32 -15.50
C GLY A 189 3.93 8.50 -14.70
N ILE A 190 4.33 8.24 -13.45
CA ILE A 190 4.88 9.24 -12.53
C ILE A 190 6.23 8.72 -12.05
N PHE A 191 7.20 9.62 -11.92
CA PHE A 191 8.47 9.35 -11.24
C PHE A 191 8.60 10.33 -10.09
N SER A 192 8.62 9.81 -8.87
CA SER A 192 8.67 10.59 -7.63
C SER A 192 10.00 10.45 -6.91
N ALA A 193 10.42 11.51 -6.22
CA ALA A 193 11.59 11.55 -5.33
C ALA A 193 11.24 12.27 -4.03
#